data_d0e91677a903dc80438d4838d466c5e2
#
_entry.id   d0e91677a903dc80438d4838d466c5e2
#
_cell.length_a   1.000
_cell.length_b   1.000
_cell.length_c   1.000
_cell.angle_alpha   90.00
_cell.angle_beta   90.00
_cell.angle_gamma   90.00
#
_symmetry.space_group_name_H-M   'P 1'
#
loop_
_entity.id
_entity.type
_entity.pdbx_description
1 polymer ?
#
loop_
_entity_poly.entity_id
_entity_poly.type
_entity_poly.pdbx_seq_one_letter_code
_entity_poly.pdbx_strand_id
1 'polypeptide(L)'
;MAISTYKVYLMKKGDTGADWTKLVDIKEFPDLGGEPEMLETTTMSDRMQTYIACIQSLDGLSFTANYTLTDFQALKALEGKSASYAVWFGGSGADGNITPDGSNGKFSFDGELSVYPVGAGVNEVIDMNITIAPSTPITFTAA
;
A
#
# COMPACT_ATOMS: atom_id res chain seq x y z
N MET A 1 16.86 7.96 -11.82
CA MET A 1 16.16 9.25 -11.60
C MET A 1 15.18 9.10 -10.45
N ALA A 2 15.21 10.02 -9.52
CA ALA A 2 14.27 9.97 -8.39
C ALA A 2 12.86 10.31 -8.85
N ILE A 3 11.87 9.71 -8.19
CA ILE A 3 10.45 9.90 -8.49
C ILE A 3 9.81 10.61 -7.31
N SER A 4 9.01 11.65 -7.58
CA SER A 4 8.28 12.34 -6.52
C SER A 4 7.01 11.57 -6.16
N THR A 5 6.39 11.96 -5.03
CA THR A 5 5.12 11.36 -4.59
C THR A 5 3.92 11.82 -5.43
N TYR A 6 4.12 12.72 -6.39
CA TYR A 6 3.09 13.09 -7.33
C TYR A 6 2.75 11.90 -8.23
N LYS A 7 1.46 11.66 -8.43
CA LYS A 7 0.97 10.51 -9.21
C LYS A 7 1.21 9.15 -8.55
N VAL A 8 1.08 9.09 -7.23
CA VAL A 8 1.04 7.83 -6.49
C VAL A 8 -0.40 7.54 -6.10
N TYR A 9 -0.88 6.33 -6.40
CA TYR A 9 -2.29 5.97 -6.22
C TYR A 9 -2.46 4.66 -5.48
N LEU A 10 -3.47 4.61 -4.61
CA LEU A 10 -3.93 3.36 -4.01
C LEU A 10 -5.04 2.80 -4.88
N MET A 11 -4.82 1.59 -5.41
CA MET A 11 -5.72 0.94 -6.35
C MET A 11 -6.36 -0.29 -5.73
N LYS A 12 -7.56 -0.63 -6.22
CA LYS A 12 -8.27 -1.84 -5.82
C LYS A 12 -8.70 -2.58 -7.07
N LYS A 13 -8.51 -3.90 -7.07
CA LYS A 13 -8.97 -4.76 -8.17
C LYS A 13 -10.48 -4.91 -8.10
N GLY A 14 -11.14 -4.84 -9.25
CA GLY A 14 -12.59 -5.03 -9.34
C GLY A 14 -13.04 -6.44 -8.98
N ASP A 15 -14.28 -6.57 -8.55
CA ASP A 15 -14.84 -7.87 -8.15
C ASP A 15 -15.02 -8.81 -9.33
N THR A 16 -15.19 -8.27 -10.54
CA THR A 16 -15.39 -9.06 -11.75
C THR A 16 -14.34 -8.68 -12.80
N GLY A 17 -13.33 -9.50 -12.97
CA GLY A 17 -12.32 -9.29 -13.99
C GLY A 17 -11.00 -8.75 -13.43
N ALA A 18 -10.14 -8.28 -14.34
CA ALA A 18 -8.79 -7.84 -14.02
C ALA A 18 -8.63 -6.31 -13.96
N ASP A 19 -9.73 -5.59 -13.91
CA ASP A 19 -9.72 -4.14 -13.93
C ASP A 19 -9.37 -3.57 -12.55
N TRP A 20 -8.48 -2.59 -12.54
CA TRP A 20 -8.08 -1.87 -11.33
C TRP A 20 -8.69 -0.47 -11.34
N THR A 21 -9.20 -0.04 -10.21
CA THR A 21 -9.75 1.30 -10.07
C THR A 21 -9.09 2.02 -8.91
N LYS A 22 -8.98 3.34 -9.01
CA LYS A 22 -8.45 4.15 -7.92
C LYS A 22 -9.42 4.08 -6.75
N LEU A 23 -8.90 3.69 -5.59
CA LEU A 23 -9.71 3.57 -4.38
C LEU A 23 -9.96 4.94 -3.74
N VAL A 24 -8.89 5.69 -3.54
CA VAL A 24 -8.94 7.01 -2.91
C VAL A 24 -7.62 7.73 -3.18
N ASP A 25 -7.64 9.06 -3.15
CA ASP A 25 -6.42 9.85 -3.21
C ASP A 25 -5.72 9.81 -1.86
N ILE A 26 -4.47 9.38 -1.83
CA ILE A 26 -3.72 9.24 -0.59
C ILE A 26 -2.71 10.37 -0.43
N LYS A 27 -2.47 10.75 0.82
CA LYS A 27 -1.46 11.75 1.19
C LYS A 27 -0.14 11.10 1.53
N GLU A 28 -0.18 9.92 2.15
CA GLU A 28 0.99 9.19 2.60
C GLU A 28 0.78 7.71 2.37
N PHE A 29 1.87 6.99 2.15
CA PHE A 29 1.85 5.54 2.08
C PHE A 29 3.00 4.96 2.91
N PRO A 30 2.85 3.70 3.41
CA PRO A 30 3.86 3.06 4.23
C PRO A 30 4.97 2.43 3.38
N ASP A 31 5.99 1.91 4.04
CA ASP A 31 6.99 1.10 3.37
C ASP A 31 6.32 -0.13 2.75
N LEU A 32 6.67 -0.42 1.50
CA LEU A 32 6.10 -1.52 0.75
C LEU A 32 7.04 -2.71 0.78
N GLY A 33 7.15 -3.31 1.95
CA GLY A 33 8.02 -4.43 2.19
C GLY A 33 8.95 -4.19 3.36
N GLY A 34 9.88 -5.10 3.59
CA GLY A 34 10.84 -5.00 4.68
C GLY A 34 11.93 -6.02 4.50
N GLU A 35 12.91 -5.94 5.38
CA GLU A 35 14.00 -6.91 5.36
C GLU A 35 13.52 -8.23 5.92
N PRO A 36 13.90 -9.37 5.32
CA PRO A 36 13.57 -10.67 5.89
C PRO A 36 14.36 -10.87 7.20
N GLU A 37 13.75 -11.60 8.13
CA GLU A 37 14.47 -12.02 9.33
C GLU A 37 15.58 -12.99 8.94
N MET A 38 16.68 -12.93 9.68
CA MET A 38 17.83 -13.76 9.40
C MET A 38 18.16 -14.63 10.61
N LEU A 39 18.45 -15.91 10.34
CA LEU A 39 18.94 -16.82 11.36
C LEU A 39 20.44 -17.00 11.19
N GLU A 40 21.17 -16.89 12.29
CA GLU A 40 22.60 -17.13 12.30
C GLU A 40 22.88 -18.64 12.14
N THR A 41 23.71 -18.97 11.16
CA THR A 41 24.11 -20.35 10.88
C THR A 41 25.61 -20.57 11.12
N THR A 42 26.27 -19.63 11.81
CA THR A 42 27.69 -19.69 12.09
C THR A 42 28.03 -20.92 12.93
N THR A 43 29.07 -21.66 12.51
CA THR A 43 29.61 -22.80 13.28
C THR A 43 31.00 -22.46 13.78
N MET A 44 31.53 -23.31 14.66
CA MET A 44 32.88 -23.12 15.23
C MET A 44 33.98 -23.18 14.18
N SER A 45 33.71 -23.74 13.01
CA SER A 45 34.67 -23.80 11.92
C SER A 45 34.62 -22.58 10.99
N ASP A 46 33.68 -21.68 11.19
CA ASP A 46 33.53 -20.51 10.37
C ASP A 46 34.35 -19.32 10.89
N ARG A 47 34.95 -18.57 9.98
CA ARG A 47 35.69 -17.33 10.32
C ARG A 47 34.81 -16.12 10.31
N MET A 48 33.64 -16.19 9.65
CA MET A 48 32.67 -15.11 9.55
C MET A 48 31.34 -15.63 10.03
N GLN A 49 30.53 -14.71 10.57
CA GLN A 49 29.14 -15.03 10.88
C GLN A 49 28.38 -15.23 9.58
N THR A 50 27.61 -16.30 9.51
CA THR A 50 26.77 -16.61 8.35
C THR A 50 25.31 -16.64 8.76
N TYR A 51 24.44 -16.21 7.83
CA TYR A 51 23.01 -16.07 8.08
C TYR A 51 22.22 -16.66 6.94
N ILE A 52 21.04 -17.17 7.26
CA ILE A 52 20.06 -17.56 6.25
C ILE A 52 18.82 -16.68 6.43
N ALA A 53 18.19 -16.32 5.31
CA ALA A 53 16.99 -15.53 5.32
C ALA A 53 15.80 -16.38 5.76
N CYS A 54 15.02 -15.85 6.69
CA CYS A 54 13.81 -16.49 7.18
C CYS A 54 12.57 -15.90 6.55
N ILE A 55 11.41 -16.14 7.17
CA ILE A 55 10.13 -15.62 6.70
C ILE A 55 10.15 -14.09 6.72
N GLN A 56 9.74 -13.50 5.61
CA GLN A 56 9.56 -12.07 5.52
C GLN A 56 8.29 -11.69 6.26
N SER A 57 8.39 -10.76 7.21
CA SER A 57 7.26 -10.29 7.99
C SER A 57 6.74 -9.00 7.40
N LEU A 58 5.43 -8.92 7.20
CA LEU A 58 4.76 -7.70 6.76
C LEU A 58 3.79 -7.25 7.85
N ASP A 59 4.04 -6.05 8.36
CA ASP A 59 3.11 -5.41 9.27
C ASP A 59 1.94 -4.81 8.50
N GLY A 60 0.89 -4.40 9.21
CA GLY A 60 -0.23 -3.72 8.57
C GLY A 60 0.23 -2.49 7.79
N LEU A 61 -0.34 -2.29 6.61
CA LEU A 61 -0.02 -1.16 5.74
C LEU A 61 -1.00 -0.03 6.02
N SER A 62 -0.48 1.11 6.46
CA SER A 62 -1.29 2.28 6.81
C SER A 62 -1.16 3.38 5.77
N PHE A 63 -2.27 3.84 5.25
CA PHE A 63 -2.34 4.93 4.29
C PHE A 63 -3.13 6.08 4.89
N THR A 64 -2.74 7.30 4.59
CA THR A 64 -3.43 8.49 5.07
C THR A 64 -4.08 9.22 3.89
N ALA A 65 -5.33 9.60 4.05
CA ALA A 65 -6.07 10.33 3.03
C ALA A 65 -6.93 11.42 3.67
N ASN A 66 -7.36 12.40 2.89
CA ASN A 66 -8.29 13.39 3.36
C ASN A 66 -9.67 12.74 3.57
N TYR A 67 -10.32 13.09 4.67
CA TYR A 67 -11.64 12.56 4.97
C TYR A 67 -12.69 13.22 4.09
N THR A 68 -13.51 12.41 3.42
CA THR A 68 -14.75 12.82 2.80
C THR A 68 -15.80 11.77 3.11
N LEU A 69 -17.06 12.21 3.22
CA LEU A 69 -18.14 11.27 3.58
C LEU A 69 -18.28 10.17 2.52
N THR A 70 -18.23 10.54 1.25
CA THR A 70 -18.40 9.60 0.14
C THR A 70 -17.30 8.54 0.15
N ASP A 71 -16.04 8.97 0.27
CA ASP A 71 -14.91 8.05 0.29
C ASP A 71 -14.93 7.16 1.53
N PHE A 72 -15.26 7.75 2.69
CA PHE A 72 -15.33 6.97 3.94
C PHE A 72 -16.40 5.90 3.87
N GLN A 73 -17.58 6.22 3.33
CA GLN A 73 -18.65 5.23 3.17
C GLN A 73 -18.25 4.10 2.23
N ALA A 74 -17.60 4.43 1.13
CA ALA A 74 -17.12 3.41 0.18
C ALA A 74 -16.09 2.48 0.81
N LEU A 75 -15.14 3.05 1.56
CA LEU A 75 -14.12 2.26 2.25
C LEU A 75 -14.71 1.42 3.39
N LYS A 76 -15.67 1.98 4.12
CA LYS A 76 -16.31 1.28 5.23
C LYS A 76 -17.10 0.05 4.73
N ALA A 77 -17.68 0.13 3.55
CA ALA A 77 -18.37 -0.99 2.93
C ALA A 77 -17.42 -2.13 2.57
N LEU A 78 -16.14 -1.84 2.37
CA LEU A 78 -15.12 -2.85 2.06
C LEU A 78 -14.45 -3.42 3.32
N GLU A 79 -14.68 -2.82 4.48
CA GLU A 79 -14.04 -3.25 5.71
C GLU A 79 -14.42 -4.69 6.07
N GLY A 80 -13.41 -5.47 6.44
CA GLY A 80 -13.63 -6.87 6.80
C GLY A 80 -13.74 -7.83 5.64
N LYS A 81 -13.59 -7.34 4.41
CA LYS A 81 -13.64 -8.18 3.21
C LYS A 81 -12.24 -8.32 2.61
N SER A 82 -11.91 -9.53 2.20
CA SER A 82 -10.65 -9.78 1.50
C SER A 82 -10.74 -9.25 0.07
N ALA A 83 -9.73 -8.52 -0.35
CA ALA A 83 -9.68 -7.98 -1.72
C ALA A 83 -8.22 -7.77 -2.13
N SER A 84 -8.01 -7.51 -3.41
CA SER A 84 -6.68 -7.22 -3.95
C SER A 84 -6.50 -5.71 -4.03
N TYR A 85 -5.37 -5.23 -3.51
CA TYR A 85 -5.00 -3.83 -3.49
C TYR A 85 -3.64 -3.64 -4.10
N ALA A 86 -3.36 -2.43 -4.55
CA ALA A 86 -2.05 -2.12 -5.09
C ALA A 86 -1.71 -0.65 -4.88
N VAL A 87 -0.42 -0.37 -4.85
CA VAL A 87 0.09 1.01 -4.91
C VAL A 87 0.75 1.15 -6.27
N TRP A 88 0.26 2.10 -7.07
CA TRP A 88 0.77 2.35 -8.41
C TRP A 88 1.51 3.68 -8.44
N PHE A 89 2.71 3.64 -9.01
CA PHE A 89 3.51 4.84 -9.25
C PHE A 89 3.38 5.25 -10.70
N GLY A 90 2.89 6.45 -10.93
CA GLY A 90 2.75 7.01 -12.25
C GLY A 90 1.31 7.12 -12.73
N GLY A 91 1.10 8.03 -13.63
CA GLY A 91 -0.20 8.27 -14.24
C GLY A 91 -0.04 9.08 -15.51
N SER A 92 -1.04 9.07 -16.37
CA SER A 92 -1.06 9.81 -17.63
C SER A 92 -2.25 10.73 -17.70
N GLY A 93 -2.10 11.82 -18.44
CA GLY A 93 -3.15 12.81 -18.62
C GLY A 93 -2.74 14.20 -18.14
N ALA A 94 -3.65 15.16 -18.27
CA ALA A 94 -3.43 16.53 -17.83
C ALA A 94 -3.84 16.70 -16.36
N ASP A 95 -3.40 17.79 -15.75
CA ASP A 95 -3.76 18.13 -14.38
C ASP A 95 -5.27 18.13 -14.19
N GLY A 96 -5.73 17.45 -13.15
CA GLY A 96 -7.15 17.31 -12.86
C GLY A 96 -7.82 16.11 -13.54
N ASN A 97 -7.18 15.52 -14.55
CA ASN A 97 -7.71 14.37 -15.29
C ASN A 97 -6.65 13.29 -15.46
N ILE A 98 -5.86 13.04 -14.42
CA ILE A 98 -4.80 12.04 -14.49
C ILE A 98 -5.39 10.65 -14.27
N THR A 99 -5.05 9.73 -15.18
CA THR A 99 -5.45 8.33 -15.06
C THR A 99 -4.27 7.51 -14.55
N PRO A 100 -4.42 6.78 -13.43
CA PRO A 100 -3.35 5.91 -12.94
C PRO A 100 -2.99 4.85 -13.97
N ASP A 101 -1.70 4.70 -14.27
CA ASP A 101 -1.23 3.69 -15.21
C ASP A 101 -0.09 2.82 -14.66
N GLY A 102 0.48 3.22 -13.52
CA GLY A 102 1.54 2.47 -12.90
C GLY A 102 2.82 2.41 -13.71
N SER A 103 3.08 3.42 -14.56
CA SER A 103 4.22 3.41 -15.47
C SER A 103 5.57 3.37 -14.77
N ASN A 104 5.64 3.77 -13.51
CA ASN A 104 6.86 3.75 -12.70
C ASN A 104 6.92 2.59 -11.71
N GLY A 105 6.00 1.64 -11.82
CA GLY A 105 5.98 0.45 -10.99
C GLY A 105 4.65 0.23 -10.30
N LYS A 106 4.31 -1.03 -10.08
CA LYS A 106 3.08 -1.45 -9.39
C LYS A 106 3.43 -2.43 -8.30
N PHE A 107 2.91 -2.20 -7.10
CA PHE A 107 3.10 -3.09 -5.95
C PHE A 107 1.74 -3.58 -5.50
N SER A 108 1.48 -4.87 -5.64
CA SER A 108 0.16 -5.45 -5.37
C SER A 108 0.22 -6.49 -4.26
N PHE A 109 -0.88 -6.62 -3.54
CA PHE A 109 -1.02 -7.58 -2.45
C PHE A 109 -2.51 -7.80 -2.18
N ASP A 110 -2.83 -8.90 -1.52
CA ASP A 110 -4.18 -9.16 -1.05
C ASP A 110 -4.26 -8.90 0.45
N GLY A 111 -5.42 -8.47 0.92
CA GLY A 111 -5.60 -8.22 2.34
C GLY A 111 -6.99 -7.73 2.70
N GLU A 112 -7.16 -7.41 3.96
CA GLU A 112 -8.41 -6.85 4.50
C GLU A 112 -8.19 -5.40 4.92
N LEU A 113 -9.16 -4.56 4.61
CA LEU A 113 -9.08 -3.12 4.83
C LEU A 113 -9.88 -2.74 6.07
N SER A 114 -9.34 -1.79 6.83
CA SER A 114 -10.04 -1.10 7.91
C SER A 114 -9.81 0.39 7.75
N VAL A 115 -10.81 1.19 8.06
CA VAL A 115 -10.71 2.63 7.94
C VAL A 115 -11.31 3.32 9.15
N TYR A 116 -10.68 4.40 9.60
CA TYR A 116 -11.18 5.21 10.70
C TYR A 116 -10.73 6.65 10.53
N PRO A 117 -11.53 7.62 11.04
CA PRO A 117 -11.11 9.01 11.01
C PRO A 117 -10.03 9.27 12.06
N VAL A 118 -9.11 10.17 11.75
CA VAL A 118 -8.04 10.58 12.66
C VAL A 118 -8.45 11.89 13.32
N GLY A 119 -8.23 12.00 14.62
CA GLY A 119 -8.52 13.22 15.36
C GLY A 119 -7.71 14.41 14.82
N ALA A 120 -8.32 15.58 14.80
CA ALA A 120 -7.69 16.79 14.30
C ALA A 120 -7.93 17.96 15.27
N GLY A 121 -7.01 18.90 15.29
CA GLY A 121 -7.14 20.11 16.08
C GLY A 121 -7.90 21.20 15.33
N VAL A 122 -7.94 22.38 15.95
CA VAL A 122 -8.56 23.55 15.33
C VAL A 122 -7.78 23.97 14.09
N ASN A 123 -8.49 24.28 13.01
CA ASN A 123 -7.90 24.71 11.73
C ASN A 123 -7.06 23.63 11.03
N GLU A 124 -7.33 22.38 11.32
CA GLU A 124 -6.67 21.26 10.63
C GLU A 124 -7.66 20.52 9.74
N VAL A 125 -7.12 19.92 8.70
CA VAL A 125 -7.92 19.06 7.80
C VAL A 125 -8.16 17.73 8.51
N ILE A 126 -9.39 17.23 8.42
CA ILE A 126 -9.70 15.90 8.96
C ILE A 126 -9.16 14.85 8.01
N ASP A 127 -8.33 13.99 8.52
CA ASP A 127 -7.77 12.87 7.78
C ASP A 127 -8.46 11.57 8.15
N MET A 128 -8.37 10.58 7.27
CA MET A 128 -8.75 9.21 7.58
C MET A 128 -7.56 8.30 7.38
N ASN A 129 -7.43 7.31 8.24
CA ASN A 129 -6.37 6.32 8.16
C ASN A 129 -6.95 5.02 7.62
N ILE A 130 -6.34 4.51 6.56
CA ILE A 130 -6.74 3.27 5.91
C ILE A 130 -5.68 2.24 6.21
N THR A 131 -6.03 1.19 6.94
CA THR A 131 -5.10 0.13 7.29
C THR A 131 -5.48 -1.12 6.55
N ILE A 132 -4.53 -1.74 5.87
CA ILE A 132 -4.73 -3.00 5.17
C ILE A 132 -3.82 -4.04 5.79
N ALA A 133 -4.42 -5.13 6.30
CA ALA A 133 -3.67 -6.25 6.83
C ALA A 133 -3.36 -7.20 5.67
N PRO A 134 -2.11 -7.27 5.20
CA PRO A 134 -1.79 -8.09 4.03
C PRO A 134 -1.86 -9.57 4.38
N SER A 135 -2.45 -10.36 3.47
CA SER A 135 -2.51 -11.82 3.59
C SER A 135 -1.57 -12.51 2.60
N THR A 136 -0.98 -11.77 1.68
CA THR A 136 0.00 -12.27 0.72
C THR A 136 1.20 -11.34 0.68
N PRO A 137 2.38 -11.83 0.22
CA PRO A 137 3.51 -10.95 0.00
C PRO A 137 3.21 -9.89 -1.05
N ILE A 138 3.90 -8.77 -0.96
CA ILE A 138 3.78 -7.70 -1.96
C ILE A 138 4.50 -8.13 -3.22
N THR A 139 3.77 -8.08 -4.35
CA THR A 139 4.30 -8.47 -5.65
C THR A 139 4.62 -7.22 -6.47
N PHE A 140 5.85 -7.15 -6.97
CA PHE A 140 6.26 -6.06 -7.85
C PHE A 140 5.94 -6.42 -9.30
N THR A 141 5.39 -5.45 -10.01
CA THR A 141 5.15 -5.55 -11.46
C THR A 141 5.67 -4.27 -12.11
N ALA A 142 6.53 -4.42 -13.10
CA ALA A 142 6.92 -3.28 -13.92
C ALA A 142 5.73 -2.89 -14.80
N ALA A 143 5.68 -1.63 -15.18
CA ALA A 143 4.56 -1.03 -15.91
C ALA A 143 4.02 -1.88 -17.07
#